data_549e3bd894134b5a01677d0232d24aea
#
_entry.id   549e3bd894134b5a01677d0232d24aea
#
_cell.length_a   1.000
_cell.length_b   1.000
_cell.length_c   1.000
_cell.angle_alpha   90.00
_cell.angle_beta   90.00
_cell.angle_gamma   90.00
#
_symmetry.space_group_name_H-M   'P 1'
#
loop_
_entity.id
_entity.type
_entity.pdbx_description
1 polymer ?
#
loop_
_entity_poly.entity_id
_entity_poly.type
_entity_poly.pdbx_seq_one_letter_code
_entity_poly.pdbx_strand_id
1 'polypeptide(L)'
;MRTISLFILALSVVFTTLPQPSRACTEARIKAEDGTVVIGRSMEFAQPLDSNIVVQPRGQVNVSTLPDGRDGIKWTSKYGVMYLDGFGIDVAVDGMNEAGLSLGSLFFPGAAQYQDMKGAKRSRTMVVNDLPLYILQNFATVDEVKEALPKLTVVGIHTPALQNIVIPAHFSVYEPDGTGIIVEYTKDGLNIYDSVGIMTNSPAYPWHVTNLNNYVGLNSVNAEPIVVDGVSFAATGQGSGLNGIPGDPSPPARFVRAAAMAYLAAKTPNADGAMNLAVHILNTVDIPLGTVRDFADKESFGDYTQWIVVKDLANRVLYFRTYGNTALRSVDMKKFDMSPGAKRFTMPVDGGAGAVTDVTAGLKPSS
;
A
#
# COMPACT_ATOMS: atom_id res chain seq x y z
N MET A 1 -31.35 -41.79 -51.60
CA MET A 1 -30.18 -41.39 -50.79
C MET A 1 -30.50 -40.02 -50.23
N ARG A 2 -30.80 -39.94 -48.91
CA ARG A 2 -31.09 -38.67 -48.20
C ARG A 2 -29.86 -38.30 -47.40
N THR A 3 -29.21 -37.23 -47.78
CA THR A 3 -28.07 -36.64 -47.06
C THR A 3 -28.57 -35.85 -45.84
N ILE A 4 -28.22 -36.31 -44.64
CA ILE A 4 -28.48 -35.62 -43.39
C ILE A 4 -27.27 -34.68 -43.14
N SER A 5 -27.52 -33.38 -43.25
CA SER A 5 -26.51 -32.36 -42.87
C SER A 5 -26.58 -32.14 -41.34
N LEU A 6 -25.51 -32.51 -40.65
CA LEU A 6 -25.33 -32.25 -39.23
C LEU A 6 -24.86 -30.81 -39.07
N PHE A 7 -25.70 -29.92 -38.50
CA PHE A 7 -25.29 -28.60 -38.03
C PHE A 7 -24.68 -28.76 -36.64
N ILE A 8 -23.37 -28.60 -36.53
CA ILE A 8 -22.68 -28.47 -35.25
C ILE A 8 -22.82 -27.01 -34.80
N LEU A 9 -23.66 -26.79 -33.79
CA LEU A 9 -23.79 -25.50 -33.12
C LEU A 9 -22.61 -25.35 -32.15
N ALA A 10 -21.59 -24.59 -32.51
CA ALA A 10 -20.49 -24.23 -31.62
C ALA A 10 -20.98 -23.22 -30.61
N LEU A 11 -21.21 -23.68 -29.37
CA LEU A 11 -21.56 -22.83 -28.22
C LEU A 11 -20.26 -22.10 -27.76
N SER A 12 -20.06 -20.87 -28.23
CA SER A 12 -18.99 -20.02 -27.74
C SER A 12 -19.31 -19.55 -26.33
N VAL A 13 -18.69 -20.17 -25.33
CA VAL A 13 -18.73 -19.68 -23.95
C VAL A 13 -17.88 -18.41 -23.90
N VAL A 14 -18.53 -17.26 -23.98
CA VAL A 14 -17.88 -15.97 -23.70
C VAL A 14 -17.67 -15.91 -22.20
N PHE A 15 -16.47 -16.16 -21.73
CA PHE A 15 -16.06 -15.81 -20.38
C PHE A 15 -16.08 -14.27 -20.29
N THR A 16 -17.19 -13.71 -19.83
CA THR A 16 -17.22 -12.33 -19.38
C THR A 16 -16.42 -12.26 -18.08
N THR A 17 -15.13 -11.94 -18.20
CA THR A 17 -14.38 -11.45 -17.05
C THR A 17 -15.05 -10.14 -16.63
N LEU A 18 -15.81 -10.18 -15.53
CA LEU A 18 -16.31 -8.95 -14.92
C LEU A 18 -15.09 -8.07 -14.63
N PRO A 19 -15.08 -6.82 -15.08
CA PRO A 19 -14.00 -5.91 -14.73
C PRO A 19 -13.93 -5.85 -13.21
N GLN A 20 -12.76 -6.20 -12.64
CA GLN A 20 -12.51 -6.01 -11.23
C GLN A 20 -12.40 -4.49 -10.99
N PRO A 21 -13.11 -3.92 -10.00
CA PRO A 21 -13.02 -2.48 -9.73
C PRO A 21 -11.54 -2.09 -9.57
N SER A 22 -11.15 -1.05 -10.28
CA SER A 22 -9.82 -0.44 -10.16
C SER A 22 -9.69 0.05 -8.72
N ARG A 23 -8.67 -0.39 -8.01
CA ARG A 23 -8.39 0.01 -6.64
C ARG A 23 -6.92 0.37 -6.57
N ALA A 24 -6.65 1.58 -6.08
CA ALA A 24 -5.33 2.17 -6.17
C ALA A 24 -4.71 2.28 -4.77
N CYS A 25 -3.41 2.05 -4.67
CA CYS A 25 -2.58 2.28 -3.49
C CYS A 25 -1.18 2.64 -3.97
N THR A 26 -0.49 3.49 -3.23
CA THR A 26 0.94 3.77 -3.51
C THR A 26 1.70 3.76 -2.20
N GLU A 27 2.86 3.12 -2.18
CA GLU A 27 3.79 3.17 -1.06
C GLU A 27 5.18 3.58 -1.53
N ALA A 28 5.85 4.41 -0.71
CA ALA A 28 7.22 4.86 -0.96
C ALA A 28 8.04 4.82 0.34
N ARG A 29 9.25 4.26 0.25
CA ARG A 29 10.26 4.28 1.31
C ARG A 29 11.20 5.46 1.08
N ILE A 30 11.39 6.28 2.11
CA ILE A 30 12.35 7.38 2.13
C ILE A 30 13.36 7.12 3.23
N LYS A 31 14.65 7.19 2.86
CA LYS A 31 15.76 7.08 3.82
C LYS A 31 16.49 8.42 3.93
N ALA A 32 16.53 8.97 5.13
CA ALA A 32 17.24 10.20 5.45
C ALA A 32 18.77 9.98 5.55
N GLU A 33 19.53 11.07 5.58
CA GLU A 33 21.00 11.03 5.69
C GLU A 33 21.48 10.48 7.03
N ASP A 34 20.73 10.71 8.12
CA ASP A 34 21.00 10.14 9.44
C ASP A 34 20.67 8.64 9.55
N GLY A 35 20.20 8.04 8.45
CA GLY A 35 19.81 6.63 8.38
C GLY A 35 18.36 6.36 8.75
N THR A 36 17.60 7.33 9.25
CA THR A 36 16.19 7.17 9.58
C THR A 36 15.37 6.79 8.34
N VAL A 37 14.44 5.85 8.49
CA VAL A 37 13.58 5.38 7.42
C VAL A 37 12.13 5.70 7.75
N VAL A 38 11.43 6.29 6.78
CA VAL A 38 9.99 6.45 6.81
C VAL A 38 9.34 5.74 5.64
N ILE A 39 8.15 5.18 5.88
CA ILE A 39 7.32 4.55 4.85
C ILE A 39 6.05 5.37 4.71
N GLY A 40 5.90 6.03 3.56
CA GLY A 40 4.69 6.76 3.21
C GLY A 40 3.76 5.90 2.36
N ARG A 41 2.45 5.94 2.65
CA ARG A 41 1.45 5.22 1.87
C ARG A 41 0.18 6.05 1.69
N SER A 42 -0.38 6.00 0.46
CA SER A 42 -1.74 6.45 0.15
C SER A 42 -2.68 5.25 -0.01
N MET A 43 -3.92 5.42 0.42
CA MET A 43 -4.99 4.43 0.29
C MET A 43 -6.11 4.99 -0.55
N GLU A 44 -6.30 4.42 -1.71
CA GLU A 44 -7.38 4.77 -2.63
C GLU A 44 -8.36 3.62 -2.75
N PHE A 45 -9.63 3.94 -2.61
CA PHE A 45 -10.72 2.97 -2.66
C PHE A 45 -12.04 3.66 -2.97
N ALA A 46 -12.93 2.99 -3.73
CA ALA A 46 -14.22 3.56 -4.13
C ALA A 46 -15.24 3.60 -2.98
N GLN A 47 -15.18 2.63 -2.07
CA GLN A 47 -16.09 2.55 -0.93
C GLN A 47 -15.40 3.05 0.33
N PRO A 48 -16.11 3.70 1.26
CA PRO A 48 -15.54 4.07 2.56
C PRO A 48 -14.93 2.84 3.26
N LEU A 49 -13.70 3.01 3.73
CA LEU A 49 -12.99 1.96 4.45
C LEU A 49 -13.35 1.94 5.94
N ASP A 50 -13.91 3.03 6.45
CA ASP A 50 -14.24 3.21 7.87
C ASP A 50 -13.06 2.82 8.79
N SER A 51 -11.86 3.23 8.38
CA SER A 51 -10.62 2.84 9.03
C SER A 51 -10.49 3.45 10.42
N ASN A 52 -9.96 2.65 11.34
CA ASN A 52 -9.52 3.11 12.65
C ASN A 52 -8.00 2.94 12.80
N ILE A 53 -7.38 3.78 13.61
CA ILE A 53 -6.05 3.51 14.17
C ILE A 53 -6.25 2.66 15.41
N VAL A 54 -5.58 1.52 15.44
CA VAL A 54 -5.62 0.57 16.56
C VAL A 54 -4.22 0.45 17.16
N VAL A 55 -4.13 0.55 18.48
CA VAL A 55 -2.92 0.23 19.24
C VAL A 55 -3.22 -0.97 20.12
N GLN A 56 -2.51 -2.07 19.88
CA GLN A 56 -2.74 -3.35 20.53
C GLN A 56 -1.45 -3.85 21.20
N PRO A 57 -1.47 -4.09 22.53
CA PRO A 57 -0.31 -4.59 23.26
C PRO A 57 0.03 -6.05 22.88
N ARG A 58 1.26 -6.47 23.19
CA ARG A 58 1.70 -7.87 23.00
C ARG A 58 1.00 -8.83 23.98
N GLY A 59 1.18 -10.14 23.76
CA GLY A 59 0.58 -11.20 24.58
C GLY A 59 -0.85 -11.55 24.18
N GLN A 60 -1.36 -11.06 23.05
CA GLN A 60 -2.68 -11.44 22.54
C GLN A 60 -2.63 -12.85 21.96
N VAL A 61 -3.59 -13.67 22.35
CA VAL A 61 -3.79 -15.01 21.79
C VAL A 61 -4.71 -14.89 20.58
N ASN A 62 -4.22 -15.33 19.44
CA ASN A 62 -4.94 -15.26 18.16
C ASN A 62 -5.11 -16.66 17.58
N VAL A 63 -6.13 -16.83 16.79
CA VAL A 63 -6.39 -18.04 16.01
C VAL A 63 -6.95 -17.66 14.65
N SER A 64 -6.40 -18.23 13.60
CA SER A 64 -6.96 -18.07 12.27
C SER A 64 -8.13 -19.00 12.08
N THR A 65 -9.32 -18.48 11.73
CA THR A 65 -10.50 -19.29 11.40
C THR A 65 -10.50 -19.58 9.90
N LEU A 66 -10.37 -20.86 9.56
CA LEU A 66 -10.27 -21.30 8.17
C LEU A 66 -11.64 -21.28 7.46
N PRO A 67 -11.68 -21.33 6.11
CA PRO A 67 -12.94 -21.29 5.36
C PRO A 67 -13.96 -22.40 5.70
N ASP A 68 -13.49 -23.51 6.27
CA ASP A 68 -14.35 -24.60 6.74
C ASP A 68 -14.82 -24.43 8.20
N GLY A 69 -14.61 -23.26 8.79
CA GLY A 69 -15.02 -22.90 10.16
C GLY A 69 -14.14 -23.48 11.26
N ARG A 70 -13.07 -24.19 10.92
CA ARG A 70 -12.18 -24.82 11.91
C ARG A 70 -10.94 -23.95 12.18
N ASP A 71 -10.33 -24.19 13.33
CA ASP A 71 -9.10 -23.50 13.73
C ASP A 71 -7.92 -23.85 12.81
N GLY A 72 -7.24 -22.84 12.34
CA GLY A 72 -5.94 -22.89 11.68
C GLY A 72 -4.79 -22.69 12.67
N ILE A 73 -3.77 -21.91 12.23
CA ILE A 73 -2.64 -21.56 13.09
C ILE A 73 -3.11 -20.75 14.30
N LYS A 74 -2.48 -21.03 15.46
CA LYS A 74 -2.64 -20.26 16.69
C LYS A 74 -1.32 -19.60 17.03
N TRP A 75 -1.36 -18.35 17.46
CA TRP A 75 -0.16 -17.65 17.89
C TRP A 75 -0.45 -16.71 19.06
N THR A 76 0.59 -16.40 19.82
CA THR A 76 0.56 -15.32 20.82
C THR A 76 1.45 -14.20 20.33
N SER A 77 0.94 -12.97 20.29
CA SER A 77 1.71 -11.84 19.78
C SER A 77 2.96 -11.58 20.65
N LYS A 78 4.13 -11.58 19.99
CA LYS A 78 5.43 -11.25 20.61
C LYS A 78 5.62 -9.75 20.71
N TYR A 79 5.09 -9.01 19.73
CA TYR A 79 5.20 -7.57 19.62
C TYR A 79 3.83 -6.92 19.72
N GLY A 80 3.80 -5.75 20.40
CA GLY A 80 2.69 -4.84 20.29
C GLY A 80 2.68 -4.17 18.92
N VAL A 81 1.48 -3.79 18.45
CA VAL A 81 1.26 -3.28 17.11
C VAL A 81 0.43 -2.00 17.12
N MET A 82 0.71 -1.12 16.16
CA MET A 82 -0.13 0.02 15.79
C MET A 82 -0.46 -0.11 14.31
N TYR A 83 -1.75 -0.14 13.97
CA TYR A 83 -2.18 -0.38 12.61
C TYR A 83 -3.47 0.37 12.27
N LEU A 84 -3.73 0.52 10.98
CA LEU A 84 -5.02 0.92 10.46
C LEU A 84 -5.78 -0.34 10.08
N ASP A 85 -7.02 -0.44 10.55
CA ASP A 85 -7.98 -1.43 10.09
C ASP A 85 -8.73 -0.93 8.85
N GLY A 86 -9.62 -1.75 8.32
CA GLY A 86 -10.46 -1.35 7.21
C GLY A 86 -11.69 -2.22 7.06
N PHE A 87 -12.67 -1.70 6.33
CA PHE A 87 -13.91 -2.41 5.98
C PHE A 87 -14.81 -2.72 7.18
N GLY A 88 -14.63 -1.98 8.29
CA GLY A 88 -15.38 -2.23 9.52
C GLY A 88 -15.04 -3.56 10.21
N ILE A 89 -13.91 -4.18 9.88
CA ILE A 89 -13.43 -5.43 10.48
C ILE A 89 -12.00 -5.28 10.97
N ASP A 90 -11.61 -6.11 11.93
CA ASP A 90 -10.29 -6.08 12.56
C ASP A 90 -9.22 -6.78 11.68
N VAL A 91 -8.96 -6.19 10.52
CA VAL A 91 -7.94 -6.63 9.56
C VAL A 91 -6.94 -5.49 9.36
N ALA A 92 -5.66 -5.73 9.62
CA ALA A 92 -4.65 -4.70 9.41
C ALA A 92 -4.44 -4.46 7.90
N VAL A 93 -4.68 -3.23 7.45
CA VAL A 93 -4.41 -2.80 6.07
C VAL A 93 -3.10 -2.04 5.94
N ASP A 94 -2.61 -1.47 7.04
CA ASP A 94 -1.31 -0.81 7.14
C ASP A 94 -0.89 -0.73 8.61
N GLY A 95 0.40 -0.76 8.93
CA GLY A 95 0.84 -0.64 10.31
C GLY A 95 2.31 -0.87 10.55
N MET A 96 2.68 -0.83 11.82
CA MET A 96 4.01 -1.18 12.31
C MET A 96 3.94 -1.78 13.72
N ASN A 97 5.00 -2.47 14.11
CA ASN A 97 5.12 -3.03 15.46
C ASN A 97 6.13 -2.26 16.32
N GLU A 98 6.24 -2.63 17.59
CA GLU A 98 7.15 -1.99 18.56
C GLU A 98 8.64 -2.24 18.24
N ALA A 99 8.99 -3.21 17.39
CA ALA A 99 10.35 -3.37 16.86
C ALA A 99 10.64 -2.40 15.70
N GLY A 100 9.61 -1.78 15.11
CA GLY A 100 9.71 -0.90 13.95
C GLY A 100 9.52 -1.63 12.61
N LEU A 101 9.21 -2.92 12.61
CA LEU A 101 8.80 -3.61 11.39
C LEU A 101 7.47 -3.02 10.90
N SER A 102 7.45 -2.60 9.64
CA SER A 102 6.28 -2.04 8.97
C SER A 102 5.69 -3.03 7.97
N LEU A 103 4.39 -2.99 7.81
CA LEU A 103 3.67 -3.73 6.78
C LEU A 103 2.63 -2.84 6.10
N GLY A 104 2.51 -2.96 4.78
CA GLY A 104 1.42 -2.41 3.97
C GLY A 104 0.72 -3.53 3.20
N SER A 105 -0.62 -3.56 3.23
CA SER A 105 -1.45 -4.46 2.42
C SER A 105 -2.04 -3.66 1.27
N LEU A 106 -1.59 -3.88 0.04
CA LEU A 106 -2.04 -3.18 -1.14
C LEU A 106 -2.93 -4.10 -1.99
N PHE A 107 -3.88 -3.51 -2.72
CA PHE A 107 -4.80 -4.27 -3.55
C PHE A 107 -4.10 -4.82 -4.81
N PHE A 108 -4.30 -6.12 -5.11
CA PHE A 108 -3.59 -6.85 -6.17
C PHE A 108 -4.56 -7.64 -7.06
N PRO A 109 -5.53 -6.96 -7.71
CA PRO A 109 -6.58 -7.60 -8.48
C PRO A 109 -6.04 -8.29 -9.73
N GLY A 110 -6.66 -9.41 -10.11
CA GLY A 110 -6.32 -10.17 -11.32
C GLY A 110 -5.02 -10.96 -11.26
N ALA A 111 -4.20 -10.75 -10.22
CA ALA A 111 -2.92 -11.44 -10.05
C ALA A 111 -2.84 -12.26 -8.76
N ALA A 112 -3.52 -11.84 -7.69
CA ALA A 112 -3.53 -12.55 -6.42
C ALA A 112 -4.22 -13.92 -6.55
N GLN A 113 -3.51 -14.97 -6.14
CA GLN A 113 -4.03 -16.33 -6.04
C GLN A 113 -3.41 -17.01 -4.82
N TYR A 114 -4.24 -17.31 -3.82
CA TYR A 114 -3.79 -17.95 -2.59
C TYR A 114 -3.73 -19.47 -2.75
N GLN A 115 -3.07 -20.10 -1.79
CA GLN A 115 -2.85 -21.54 -1.78
C GLN A 115 -4.13 -22.31 -1.48
N ASP A 116 -4.15 -23.61 -1.82
CA ASP A 116 -5.26 -24.52 -1.52
C ASP A 116 -5.08 -25.15 -0.13
N MET A 117 -6.19 -25.39 0.55
CA MET A 117 -6.21 -26.15 1.82
C MET A 117 -5.93 -27.65 1.64
N LYS A 118 -6.03 -28.18 0.42
CA LYS A 118 -5.88 -29.62 0.16
C LYS A 118 -4.49 -30.12 0.55
N GLY A 119 -4.43 -30.99 1.53
CA GLY A 119 -3.16 -31.54 2.04
C GLY A 119 -2.40 -30.63 3.01
N ALA A 120 -2.87 -29.42 3.27
CA ALA A 120 -2.24 -28.49 4.17
C ALA A 120 -2.41 -28.91 5.65
N LYS A 121 -1.34 -28.69 6.44
CA LYS A 121 -1.40 -28.89 7.90
C LYS A 121 -2.09 -27.69 8.54
N ARG A 122 -3.25 -27.87 9.19
CA ARG A 122 -4.00 -26.79 9.83
C ARG A 122 -3.19 -25.93 10.77
N SER A 123 -2.32 -26.54 11.58
CA SER A 123 -1.44 -25.82 12.49
C SER A 123 -0.44 -24.88 11.80
N ARG A 124 -0.39 -24.87 10.47
CA ARG A 124 0.42 -23.99 9.62
C ARG A 124 -0.40 -23.29 8.55
N THR A 125 -1.73 -23.36 8.65
CA THR A 125 -2.64 -22.74 7.67
C THR A 125 -3.32 -21.53 8.31
N MET A 126 -3.39 -20.44 7.56
CA MET A 126 -4.09 -19.22 7.95
C MET A 126 -4.83 -18.62 6.77
N VAL A 127 -5.84 -17.80 7.05
CA VAL A 127 -6.49 -16.97 6.04
C VAL A 127 -5.66 -15.72 5.75
N VAL A 128 -5.72 -15.24 4.52
CA VAL A 128 -4.97 -14.05 4.09
C VAL A 128 -5.29 -12.81 4.92
N ASN A 129 -6.50 -12.69 5.45
CA ASN A 129 -6.91 -11.56 6.27
C ASN A 129 -6.10 -11.45 7.57
N ASP A 130 -5.61 -12.56 8.11
CA ASP A 130 -4.85 -12.61 9.35
C ASP A 130 -3.33 -12.41 9.12
N LEU A 131 -2.85 -12.59 7.88
CA LEU A 131 -1.43 -12.56 7.55
C LEU A 131 -0.73 -11.25 7.95
N PRO A 132 -1.32 -10.05 7.71
CA PRO A 132 -0.69 -8.79 8.12
C PRO A 132 -0.45 -8.70 9.63
N LEU A 133 -1.47 -8.99 10.43
CA LEU A 133 -1.33 -8.99 11.90
C LEU A 133 -0.36 -10.08 12.38
N TYR A 134 -0.39 -11.25 11.78
CA TYR A 134 0.55 -12.31 12.10
C TYR A 134 2.00 -11.87 11.88
N ILE A 135 2.29 -11.21 10.76
CA ILE A 135 3.64 -10.70 10.47
C ILE A 135 4.04 -9.64 11.50
N LEU A 136 3.23 -8.63 11.70
CA LEU A 136 3.52 -7.54 12.64
C LEU A 136 3.66 -8.03 14.10
N GLN A 137 2.87 -9.03 14.49
CA GLN A 137 2.84 -9.54 15.87
C GLN A 137 3.99 -10.51 16.19
N ASN A 138 4.65 -11.12 15.19
CA ASN A 138 5.58 -12.21 15.45
C ASN A 138 7.03 -11.93 15.05
N PHE A 139 7.30 -10.95 14.16
CA PHE A 139 8.61 -10.74 13.58
C PHE A 139 9.11 -9.32 13.83
N ALA A 140 10.44 -9.20 13.95
CA ALA A 140 11.14 -7.91 14.08
C ALA A 140 11.92 -7.54 12.80
N THR A 141 12.26 -8.53 11.98
CA THR A 141 13.12 -8.36 10.81
C THR A 141 12.51 -8.96 9.54
N VAL A 142 12.95 -8.46 8.41
CA VAL A 142 12.59 -8.97 7.08
C VAL A 142 13.07 -10.42 6.90
N ASP A 143 14.23 -10.75 7.43
CA ASP A 143 14.78 -12.12 7.32
C ASP A 143 13.94 -13.14 8.10
N GLU A 144 13.44 -12.79 9.29
CA GLU A 144 12.50 -13.63 10.03
C GLU A 144 11.22 -13.89 9.22
N VAL A 145 10.71 -12.86 8.51
CA VAL A 145 9.53 -12.99 7.62
C VAL A 145 9.84 -13.91 6.44
N LYS A 146 10.99 -13.70 5.76
CA LYS A 146 11.45 -14.55 4.63
C LYS A 146 11.56 -16.03 5.04
N GLU A 147 12.04 -16.29 6.24
CA GLU A 147 12.18 -17.65 6.75
C GLU A 147 10.84 -18.29 7.13
N ALA A 148 9.90 -17.50 7.65
CA ALA A 148 8.63 -18.00 8.17
C ALA A 148 7.59 -18.27 7.09
N LEU A 149 7.41 -17.35 6.12
CA LEU A 149 6.33 -17.43 5.15
C LEU A 149 6.30 -18.72 4.32
N PRO A 150 7.45 -19.28 3.84
CA PRO A 150 7.43 -20.53 3.09
C PRO A 150 6.96 -21.76 3.92
N LYS A 151 6.93 -21.64 5.25
CA LYS A 151 6.47 -22.70 6.15
C LYS A 151 4.96 -22.67 6.40
N LEU A 152 4.28 -21.62 5.91
CA LEU A 152 2.85 -21.42 6.06
C LEU A 152 2.08 -21.81 4.80
N THR A 153 0.81 -22.13 4.97
CA THR A 153 -0.18 -22.19 3.90
C THR A 153 -1.14 -21.03 4.09
N VAL A 154 -1.14 -20.07 3.16
CA VAL A 154 -2.02 -18.91 3.20
C VAL A 154 -3.16 -19.12 2.21
N VAL A 155 -4.40 -19.13 2.70
CA VAL A 155 -5.60 -19.42 1.91
C VAL A 155 -6.52 -18.21 1.83
N GLY A 156 -7.27 -18.12 0.75
CA GLY A 156 -8.31 -17.11 0.62
C GLY A 156 -9.51 -17.40 1.51
N ILE A 157 -10.17 -16.34 1.97
CA ILE A 157 -11.48 -16.43 2.64
C ILE A 157 -12.41 -15.36 2.06
N HIS A 158 -13.65 -15.75 1.77
CA HIS A 158 -14.67 -14.79 1.37
C HIS A 158 -15.03 -13.87 2.54
N THR A 159 -14.95 -12.57 2.30
CA THR A 159 -15.14 -11.53 3.33
C THR A 159 -16.48 -10.83 3.12
N PRO A 160 -17.49 -11.06 3.98
CA PRO A 160 -18.83 -10.48 3.81
C PRO A 160 -18.80 -8.95 3.72
N ALA A 161 -17.98 -8.29 4.52
CA ALA A 161 -17.80 -6.83 4.50
C ALA A 161 -17.32 -6.28 3.15
N LEU A 162 -16.78 -7.13 2.27
CA LEU A 162 -16.28 -6.79 0.94
C LEU A 162 -17.11 -7.50 -0.15
N GLN A 163 -18.43 -7.44 -0.08
CA GLN A 163 -19.31 -8.07 -1.07
C GLN A 163 -19.01 -9.56 -1.26
N ASN A 164 -18.56 -10.22 -0.20
CA ASN A 164 -18.23 -11.63 -0.17
C ASN A 164 -17.13 -12.06 -1.18
N ILE A 165 -16.16 -11.20 -1.45
CA ILE A 165 -14.97 -11.56 -2.24
C ILE A 165 -13.82 -11.99 -1.34
N VAL A 166 -12.88 -12.74 -1.92
CA VAL A 166 -11.55 -12.95 -1.34
C VAL A 166 -10.73 -11.68 -1.60
N ILE A 167 -10.17 -11.07 -0.56
CA ILE A 167 -9.35 -9.85 -0.69
C ILE A 167 -8.11 -10.18 -1.54
N PRO A 168 -7.99 -9.65 -2.77
CA PRO A 168 -6.77 -9.82 -3.53
C PRO A 168 -5.74 -8.80 -3.05
N ALA A 169 -4.76 -9.24 -2.26
CA ALA A 169 -3.74 -8.38 -1.70
C ALA A 169 -2.33 -8.91 -1.97
N HIS A 170 -1.37 -7.99 -2.01
CA HIS A 170 0.04 -8.24 -1.86
C HIS A 170 0.59 -7.32 -0.77
N PHE A 171 1.79 -7.63 -0.27
CA PHE A 171 2.26 -7.02 0.96
C PHE A 171 3.67 -6.47 0.79
N SER A 172 3.90 -5.30 1.34
CA SER A 172 5.24 -4.76 1.60
C SER A 172 5.61 -4.99 3.05
N VAL A 173 6.87 -5.28 3.32
CA VAL A 173 7.42 -5.36 4.68
C VAL A 173 8.74 -4.64 4.70
N TYR A 174 8.93 -3.71 5.66
CA TYR A 174 10.18 -2.95 5.82
C TYR A 174 10.61 -2.94 7.29
N GLU A 175 11.90 -2.91 7.50
CA GLU A 175 12.51 -2.73 8.83
C GLU A 175 13.22 -1.38 8.96
N PRO A 176 13.62 -0.96 10.19
CA PRO A 176 14.11 0.40 10.44
C PRO A 176 15.39 0.79 9.68
N ASP A 177 16.19 -0.13 9.20
CA ASP A 177 17.39 0.15 8.39
C ASP A 177 17.06 0.43 6.91
N GLY A 178 15.80 0.17 6.52
CA GLY A 178 15.28 0.33 5.16
C GLY A 178 15.32 -0.95 4.32
N THR A 179 15.81 -2.07 4.84
CA THR A 179 15.64 -3.37 4.20
C THR A 179 14.15 -3.67 4.03
N GLY A 180 13.76 -4.15 2.86
CA GLY A 180 12.34 -4.38 2.59
C GLY A 180 12.11 -5.43 1.53
N ILE A 181 10.94 -6.06 1.62
CA ILE A 181 10.46 -7.09 0.69
C ILE A 181 9.04 -6.80 0.24
N ILE A 182 8.71 -7.35 -0.93
CA ILE A 182 7.35 -7.46 -1.45
C ILE A 182 6.96 -8.93 -1.49
N VAL A 183 5.81 -9.24 -0.93
CA VAL A 183 5.26 -10.59 -0.82
C VAL A 183 4.02 -10.71 -1.70
N GLU A 184 4.06 -11.59 -2.67
CA GLU A 184 2.98 -11.84 -3.62
C GLU A 184 2.60 -13.33 -3.63
N TYR A 185 1.31 -13.62 -3.47
CA TYR A 185 0.73 -14.93 -3.74
C TYR A 185 0.08 -14.89 -5.11
N THR A 186 0.63 -15.66 -6.06
CA THR A 186 0.17 -15.68 -7.45
C THR A 186 -0.13 -17.12 -7.88
N LYS A 187 -0.51 -17.31 -9.14
CA LYS A 187 -0.68 -18.65 -9.72
C LYS A 187 0.57 -19.55 -9.57
N ASP A 188 1.75 -18.94 -9.45
CA ASP A 188 3.02 -19.65 -9.29
C ASP A 188 3.39 -19.86 -7.79
N GLY A 189 2.47 -19.54 -6.87
CA GLY A 189 2.63 -19.70 -5.42
C GLY A 189 3.13 -18.44 -4.73
N LEU A 190 3.81 -18.62 -3.59
CA LEU A 190 4.44 -17.55 -2.82
C LEU A 190 5.69 -17.04 -3.52
N ASN A 191 5.73 -15.75 -3.75
CA ASN A 191 6.89 -15.03 -4.27
C ASN A 191 7.31 -13.94 -3.29
N ILE A 192 8.61 -13.83 -3.04
CA ILE A 192 9.19 -12.81 -2.16
C ILE A 192 10.29 -12.10 -2.95
N TYR A 193 10.16 -10.80 -3.13
CA TYR A 193 11.10 -9.97 -3.88
C TYR A 193 11.73 -8.92 -2.98
N ASP A 194 13.01 -8.62 -3.19
CA ASP A 194 13.62 -7.46 -2.54
C ASP A 194 13.01 -6.17 -3.10
N SER A 195 12.69 -5.24 -2.20
CA SER A 195 12.00 -4.01 -2.59
C SER A 195 12.96 -2.93 -3.06
N VAL A 196 12.64 -2.28 -4.19
CA VAL A 196 13.30 -1.03 -4.62
C VAL A 196 12.75 0.21 -3.88
N GLY A 197 11.86 0.02 -2.91
CA GLY A 197 11.33 1.10 -2.07
C GLY A 197 10.01 1.71 -2.56
N ILE A 198 9.43 1.20 -3.62
CA ILE A 198 8.14 1.64 -4.17
C ILE A 198 7.25 0.43 -4.38
N MET A 199 5.96 0.59 -4.10
CA MET A 199 4.94 -0.40 -4.40
C MET A 199 3.63 0.28 -4.80
N THR A 200 2.91 -0.32 -5.74
CA THR A 200 1.55 0.11 -6.12
C THR A 200 0.61 -1.10 -6.18
N ASN A 201 -0.07 -1.34 -7.28
CA ASN A 201 -1.01 -2.45 -7.44
C ASN A 201 -0.57 -3.36 -8.60
N SER A 202 -1.53 -4.04 -9.25
CA SER A 202 -1.24 -4.86 -10.44
C SER A 202 -0.62 -4.03 -11.58
N PRO A 203 0.24 -4.66 -12.41
CA PRO A 203 0.61 -6.07 -12.44
C PRO A 203 1.60 -6.46 -11.33
N ALA A 204 2.14 -7.70 -11.38
CA ALA A 204 3.10 -8.21 -10.40
C ALA A 204 4.36 -7.35 -10.30
N TYR A 205 4.95 -7.32 -9.11
CA TYR A 205 6.07 -6.44 -8.76
C TYR A 205 7.26 -6.47 -9.74
N PRO A 206 7.75 -7.62 -10.24
CA PRO A 206 8.85 -7.66 -11.19
C PRO A 206 8.56 -6.93 -12.50
N TRP A 207 7.29 -6.87 -12.91
CA TRP A 207 6.89 -6.10 -14.09
C TRP A 207 7.11 -4.60 -13.87
N HIS A 208 6.72 -4.07 -12.71
CA HIS A 208 6.93 -2.66 -12.38
C HIS A 208 8.41 -2.29 -12.36
N VAL A 209 9.24 -3.15 -11.74
CA VAL A 209 10.70 -2.96 -11.70
C VAL A 209 11.29 -2.97 -13.12
N THR A 210 10.85 -3.92 -13.96
CA THR A 210 11.29 -3.99 -15.37
C THR A 210 10.86 -2.75 -16.14
N ASN A 211 9.64 -2.25 -15.90
CA ASN A 211 9.12 -1.07 -16.58
C ASN A 211 9.93 0.20 -16.29
N LEU A 212 10.59 0.31 -15.12
CA LEU A 212 11.47 1.46 -14.82
C LEU A 212 12.61 1.61 -15.84
N ASN A 213 13.03 0.55 -16.53
CA ASN A 213 14.06 0.63 -17.57
C ASN A 213 13.66 1.58 -18.72
N ASN A 214 12.37 1.79 -18.95
CA ASN A 214 11.89 2.75 -19.96
C ASN A 214 12.06 4.21 -19.54
N TYR A 215 12.40 4.46 -18.26
CA TYR A 215 12.43 5.79 -17.64
C TYR A 215 13.80 6.18 -17.08
N VAL A 216 14.86 5.46 -17.45
CA VAL A 216 16.24 5.73 -17.01
C VAL A 216 16.76 7.10 -17.44
N GLY A 217 16.13 7.74 -18.43
CA GLY A 217 16.45 9.09 -18.88
C GLY A 217 15.89 10.22 -18.02
N LEU A 218 14.96 9.92 -17.10
CA LEU A 218 14.39 10.94 -16.21
C LEU A 218 15.48 11.46 -15.26
N ASN A 219 15.58 12.78 -15.13
CA ASN A 219 16.53 13.44 -14.23
C ASN A 219 15.98 14.79 -13.75
N SER A 220 16.62 15.39 -12.76
CA SER A 220 16.20 16.66 -12.16
C SER A 220 16.71 17.91 -12.91
N VAL A 221 17.56 17.72 -13.92
CA VAL A 221 18.20 18.81 -14.68
C VAL A 221 17.47 19.01 -16.00
N ASN A 222 17.27 20.27 -16.41
CA ASN A 222 16.69 20.58 -17.70
C ASN A 222 17.56 20.08 -18.87
N ALA A 223 16.89 19.70 -19.96
CA ALA A 223 17.59 19.36 -21.19
C ALA A 223 18.37 20.57 -21.73
N GLU A 224 19.58 20.30 -22.24
CA GLU A 224 20.38 21.30 -22.94
C GLU A 224 19.67 21.78 -24.22
N PRO A 225 19.76 23.07 -24.57
CA PRO A 225 19.27 23.58 -25.84
C PRO A 225 19.95 22.88 -27.02
N ILE A 226 19.18 22.62 -28.09
CA ILE A 226 19.71 22.13 -29.37
C ILE A 226 19.49 23.17 -30.46
N VAL A 227 20.39 23.21 -31.46
CA VAL A 227 20.28 24.08 -32.63
C VAL A 227 20.09 23.20 -33.86
N VAL A 228 19.01 23.45 -34.62
CA VAL A 228 18.73 22.79 -35.88
C VAL A 228 18.50 23.88 -36.94
N ASP A 229 19.24 23.86 -38.00
CA ASP A 229 19.17 24.84 -39.11
C ASP A 229 19.20 26.31 -38.64
N GLY A 230 20.01 26.61 -37.61
CA GLY A 230 20.15 27.95 -37.04
C GLY A 230 19.04 28.38 -36.09
N VAL A 231 18.04 27.52 -35.83
CA VAL A 231 16.97 27.75 -34.85
C VAL A 231 17.32 27.06 -33.55
N SER A 232 17.31 27.81 -32.43
CA SER A 232 17.54 27.24 -31.11
C SER A 232 16.21 26.72 -30.51
N PHE A 233 16.24 25.47 -30.05
CA PHE A 233 15.17 24.83 -29.30
C PHE A 233 15.64 24.63 -27.86
N ALA A 234 15.00 25.32 -26.92
CA ALA A 234 15.30 25.26 -25.50
C ALA A 234 14.07 24.86 -24.68
N ALA A 235 14.26 24.41 -23.47
CA ALA A 235 13.18 24.15 -22.54
C ALA A 235 12.34 25.43 -22.32
N THR A 236 11.02 25.31 -22.33
CA THR A 236 10.09 26.46 -22.11
C THR A 236 10.01 26.90 -20.66
N GLY A 237 10.62 26.15 -19.75
CA GLY A 237 10.65 26.38 -18.30
C GLY A 237 11.41 25.29 -17.57
N GLN A 238 11.30 25.26 -16.25
CA GLN A 238 11.93 24.23 -15.42
C GLN A 238 11.16 22.89 -15.51
N GLY A 239 11.89 21.77 -15.35
CA GLY A 239 11.32 20.42 -15.27
C GLY A 239 11.43 19.58 -16.55
N SER A 240 12.12 20.05 -17.60
CA SER A 240 12.26 19.31 -18.85
C SER A 240 13.01 17.98 -18.71
N GLY A 241 13.82 17.80 -17.67
CA GLY A 241 14.44 16.52 -17.34
C GLY A 241 13.43 15.43 -16.93
N LEU A 242 12.21 15.81 -16.57
CA LEU A 242 11.10 14.90 -16.24
C LEU A 242 10.10 14.73 -17.41
N ASN A 243 10.42 15.21 -18.60
CA ASN A 243 9.55 15.00 -19.76
C ASN A 243 9.34 13.51 -20.03
N GLY A 244 8.08 13.11 -20.19
CA GLY A 244 7.67 11.72 -20.36
C GLY A 244 7.36 10.97 -19.06
N ILE A 245 7.49 11.62 -17.88
CA ILE A 245 6.97 11.03 -16.65
C ILE A 245 5.45 10.82 -16.77
N PRO A 246 4.92 9.60 -16.49
CA PRO A 246 3.49 9.36 -16.69
C PRO A 246 2.66 10.09 -15.62
N GLY A 247 1.60 10.77 -16.06
CA GLY A 247 0.76 11.62 -15.19
C GLY A 247 -0.56 10.98 -14.77
N ASP A 248 -0.98 9.89 -15.40
CA ASP A 248 -2.25 9.24 -15.11
C ASP A 248 -2.25 8.49 -13.76
N PRO A 249 -3.44 8.19 -13.19
CA PRO A 249 -3.55 7.52 -11.89
C PRO A 249 -3.41 5.99 -11.94
N SER A 250 -3.06 5.38 -13.08
CA SER A 250 -2.88 3.93 -13.16
C SER A 250 -1.72 3.44 -12.27
N PRO A 251 -1.75 2.18 -11.78
CA PRO A 251 -0.68 1.64 -10.96
C PRO A 251 0.73 1.74 -11.59
N PRO A 252 0.92 1.41 -12.90
CA PRO A 252 2.22 1.58 -13.54
C PRO A 252 2.71 3.04 -13.56
N ALA A 253 1.82 3.99 -13.83
CA ALA A 253 2.14 5.41 -13.87
C ALA A 253 2.51 5.95 -12.49
N ARG A 254 1.75 5.58 -11.45
CA ARG A 254 2.05 5.97 -10.06
C ARG A 254 3.36 5.36 -9.57
N PHE A 255 3.68 4.11 -9.95
CA PHE A 255 4.94 3.46 -9.60
C PHE A 255 6.14 4.25 -10.16
N VAL A 256 6.11 4.57 -11.47
CA VAL A 256 7.17 5.35 -12.12
C VAL A 256 7.30 6.74 -11.49
N ARG A 257 6.17 7.42 -11.27
CA ARG A 257 6.16 8.77 -10.72
C ARG A 257 6.70 8.81 -9.28
N ALA A 258 6.24 7.91 -8.41
CA ALA A 258 6.74 7.80 -7.05
C ALA A 258 8.24 7.43 -7.01
N ALA A 259 8.68 6.50 -7.88
CA ALA A 259 10.08 6.13 -8.00
C ALA A 259 10.95 7.32 -8.42
N ALA A 260 10.57 8.02 -9.49
CA ALA A 260 11.30 9.19 -9.97
C ALA A 260 11.38 10.28 -8.91
N MET A 261 10.27 10.61 -8.24
CA MET A 261 10.24 11.62 -7.19
C MET A 261 11.10 11.22 -5.98
N ALA A 262 11.02 9.97 -5.53
CA ALA A 262 11.84 9.49 -4.40
C ALA A 262 13.33 9.46 -4.71
N TYR A 263 13.69 9.15 -5.95
CA TYR A 263 15.08 8.99 -6.37
C TYR A 263 15.79 10.30 -6.67
N LEU A 264 15.06 11.25 -7.29
CA LEU A 264 15.61 12.52 -7.77
C LEU A 264 15.49 13.67 -6.76
N ALA A 265 14.65 13.51 -5.72
CA ALA A 265 14.54 14.51 -4.66
C ALA A 265 15.86 14.66 -3.89
N ALA A 266 16.08 15.86 -3.38
CA ALA A 266 17.20 16.12 -2.48
C ALA A 266 17.09 15.21 -1.23
N LYS A 267 18.24 14.70 -0.79
CA LYS A 267 18.33 13.95 0.47
C LYS A 267 17.87 14.82 1.64
N THR A 268 17.17 14.22 2.57
CA THR A 268 16.67 14.88 3.77
C THR A 268 17.55 14.56 4.96
N PRO A 269 17.79 15.50 5.91
CA PRO A 269 18.77 15.29 6.97
C PRO A 269 18.32 14.27 8.02
N ASN A 270 17.02 14.16 8.28
CA ASN A 270 16.47 13.39 9.39
C ASN A 270 15.03 12.93 9.12
N ALA A 271 14.40 12.28 10.13
CA ALA A 271 13.05 11.78 10.08
C ALA A 271 12.00 12.84 9.69
N ASP A 272 12.06 14.04 10.24
CA ASP A 272 11.10 15.11 9.95
C ASP A 272 11.17 15.53 8.47
N GLY A 273 12.40 15.68 7.95
CA GLY A 273 12.61 15.96 6.53
C GLY A 273 12.11 14.80 5.66
N ALA A 274 12.38 13.55 6.04
CA ALA A 274 11.94 12.38 5.29
C ALA A 274 10.41 12.23 5.32
N MET A 275 9.77 12.50 6.46
CA MET A 275 8.31 12.52 6.59
C MET A 275 7.70 13.59 5.66
N ASN A 276 8.25 14.80 5.68
CA ASN A 276 7.79 15.88 4.80
C ASN A 276 7.94 15.51 3.32
N LEU A 277 9.09 14.95 2.93
CA LEU A 277 9.33 14.49 1.55
C LEU A 277 8.35 13.38 1.15
N ALA A 278 8.08 12.42 2.05
CA ALA A 278 7.11 11.36 1.78
C ALA A 278 5.70 11.94 1.49
N VAL A 279 5.27 12.95 2.24
CA VAL A 279 3.99 13.65 1.99
C VAL A 279 4.00 14.33 0.62
N HIS A 280 5.09 15.01 0.23
CA HIS A 280 5.20 15.63 -1.10
C HIS A 280 5.13 14.60 -2.23
N ILE A 281 5.80 13.45 -2.09
CA ILE A 281 5.74 12.36 -3.08
C ILE A 281 4.31 11.83 -3.19
N LEU A 282 3.66 11.56 -2.06
CA LEU A 282 2.29 11.04 -2.04
C LEU A 282 1.28 12.04 -2.62
N ASN A 283 1.51 13.36 -2.48
CA ASN A 283 0.68 14.37 -3.14
C ASN A 283 0.72 14.25 -4.68
N THR A 284 1.79 13.69 -5.27
CA THR A 284 1.85 13.49 -6.73
C THR A 284 0.99 12.35 -7.23
N VAL A 285 0.53 11.47 -6.34
CA VAL A 285 -0.31 10.30 -6.64
C VAL A 285 -1.70 10.38 -5.99
N ASP A 286 -2.01 11.51 -5.36
CA ASP A 286 -3.32 11.79 -4.76
C ASP A 286 -4.42 11.78 -5.83
N ILE A 287 -5.53 11.09 -5.56
CA ILE A 287 -6.65 10.93 -6.50
C ILE A 287 -7.85 11.70 -5.95
N PRO A 288 -8.25 12.79 -6.60
CA PRO A 288 -9.45 13.52 -6.23
C PRO A 288 -10.72 12.69 -6.51
N LEU A 289 -11.72 12.82 -5.63
CA LEU A 289 -12.99 12.12 -5.76
C LEU A 289 -13.64 12.39 -7.13
N GLY A 290 -14.03 11.31 -7.80
CA GLY A 290 -14.74 11.36 -9.09
C GLY A 290 -13.84 11.37 -10.34
N THR A 291 -12.51 11.39 -10.19
CA THR A 291 -11.58 11.43 -11.35
C THR A 291 -11.22 10.04 -11.88
N VAL A 292 -11.40 8.98 -11.09
CA VAL A 292 -11.11 7.58 -11.46
C VAL A 292 -12.33 6.74 -11.19
N ARG A 293 -12.98 6.24 -12.24
CA ARG A 293 -14.21 5.45 -12.13
C ARG A 293 -14.08 4.13 -12.86
N ASP A 294 -14.73 3.09 -12.36
CA ASP A 294 -14.88 1.83 -13.07
C ASP A 294 -15.86 1.97 -14.22
N PHE A 295 -15.56 1.31 -15.35
CA PHE A 295 -16.46 1.27 -16.50
C PHE A 295 -17.81 0.63 -16.16
N ALA A 296 -17.83 -0.38 -15.29
CA ALA A 296 -19.02 -1.12 -14.88
C ALA A 296 -19.84 -0.39 -13.80
N ASP A 297 -19.23 0.52 -13.04
CA ASP A 297 -19.86 1.27 -11.95
C ASP A 297 -19.92 2.77 -12.29
N LYS A 298 -21.00 3.18 -12.97
CA LYS A 298 -21.22 4.57 -13.35
C LYS A 298 -21.86 5.43 -12.26
N GLU A 299 -22.38 4.79 -11.20
CA GLU A 299 -23.11 5.45 -10.12
C GLU A 299 -22.21 5.85 -8.97
N SER A 300 -21.11 5.09 -8.70
CA SER A 300 -20.13 5.48 -7.68
C SER A 300 -19.25 6.65 -8.13
N PHE A 301 -18.70 7.35 -7.16
CA PHE A 301 -17.69 8.38 -7.41
C PHE A 301 -16.32 7.81 -7.77
N GLY A 302 -16.15 6.47 -7.71
CA GLY A 302 -14.93 5.79 -8.03
C GLY A 302 -13.84 5.89 -6.94
N ASP A 303 -12.64 5.49 -7.30
CA ASP A 303 -11.50 5.52 -6.38
C ASP A 303 -11.06 6.95 -6.07
N TYR A 304 -10.75 7.21 -4.79
CA TYR A 304 -10.17 8.45 -4.31
C TYR A 304 -9.25 8.18 -3.13
N THR A 305 -8.29 9.05 -2.87
CA THR A 305 -7.36 8.92 -1.75
C THR A 305 -8.09 9.20 -0.44
N GLN A 306 -8.46 8.14 0.29
CA GLN A 306 -9.21 8.27 1.54
C GLN A 306 -8.32 8.74 2.69
N TRP A 307 -7.10 8.22 2.77
CA TRP A 307 -6.10 8.63 3.73
C TRP A 307 -4.67 8.43 3.23
N ILE A 308 -3.78 9.17 3.82
CA ILE A 308 -2.33 9.03 3.69
C ILE A 308 -1.76 8.77 5.07
N VAL A 309 -0.82 7.83 5.17
CA VAL A 309 -0.02 7.58 6.37
C VAL A 309 1.47 7.69 6.06
N VAL A 310 2.24 8.12 7.05
CA VAL A 310 3.71 8.07 7.02
C VAL A 310 4.17 7.46 8.33
N LYS A 311 4.90 6.36 8.27
CA LYS A 311 5.41 5.61 9.42
C LYS A 311 6.90 5.92 9.61
N ASP A 312 7.25 6.56 10.71
CA ASP A 312 8.63 6.69 11.16
C ASP A 312 9.01 5.43 11.94
N LEU A 313 9.78 4.57 11.30
CA LEU A 313 10.07 3.24 11.82
C LEU A 313 11.02 3.27 13.03
N ALA A 314 11.94 4.22 13.07
CA ALA A 314 12.89 4.37 14.17
C ALA A 314 12.23 4.96 15.42
N ASN A 315 11.33 5.91 15.27
CA ASN A 315 10.67 6.58 16.37
C ASN A 315 9.32 5.96 16.76
N ARG A 316 8.76 5.04 15.93
CA ARG A 316 7.44 4.41 16.12
C ARG A 316 6.31 5.44 16.13
N VAL A 317 6.39 6.42 15.24
CA VAL A 317 5.36 7.45 15.08
C VAL A 317 4.63 7.22 13.76
N LEU A 318 3.30 7.19 13.83
CA LEU A 318 2.42 7.18 12.67
C LEU A 318 1.89 8.60 12.46
N TYR A 319 2.20 9.20 11.32
CA TYR A 319 1.57 10.43 10.85
C TYR A 319 0.46 10.07 9.87
N PHE A 320 -0.63 10.84 9.87
CA PHE A 320 -1.75 10.58 8.97
C PHE A 320 -2.56 11.83 8.65
N ARG A 321 -3.21 11.80 7.50
CA ARG A 321 -4.27 12.74 7.08
C ARG A 321 -5.35 12.00 6.32
N THR A 322 -6.52 12.60 6.17
CA THR A 322 -7.65 12.04 5.40
C THR A 322 -8.05 12.98 4.28
N TYR A 323 -8.91 12.49 3.38
CA TYR A 323 -9.48 13.34 2.31
C TYR A 323 -10.20 14.56 2.89
N GLY A 324 -11.00 14.37 3.94
CA GLY A 324 -11.76 15.44 4.61
C GLY A 324 -10.92 16.33 5.54
N ASN A 325 -9.73 15.86 5.96
CA ASN A 325 -8.85 16.59 6.86
C ASN A 325 -7.40 16.44 6.43
N THR A 326 -6.89 17.41 5.70
CA THR A 326 -5.54 17.43 5.13
C THR A 326 -4.45 17.83 6.13
N ALA A 327 -4.81 18.27 7.35
CA ALA A 327 -3.85 18.54 8.41
C ALA A 327 -3.22 17.23 8.90
N LEU A 328 -1.88 17.18 8.98
CA LEU A 328 -1.18 16.03 9.54
C LEU A 328 -1.44 15.92 11.04
N ARG A 329 -1.79 14.72 11.46
CA ARG A 329 -1.95 14.28 12.85
C ARG A 329 -1.00 13.14 13.11
N SER A 330 -0.67 12.86 14.37
CA SER A 330 0.26 11.77 14.68
C SER A 330 -0.16 10.97 15.89
N VAL A 331 0.22 9.70 15.91
CA VAL A 331 0.14 8.80 17.05
C VAL A 331 1.53 8.27 17.34
N ASP A 332 2.02 8.47 18.54
CA ASP A 332 3.31 7.96 19.03
C ASP A 332 3.06 6.67 19.83
N MET A 333 3.50 5.53 19.28
CA MET A 333 3.34 4.22 19.91
C MET A 333 4.03 4.14 21.28
N LYS A 334 5.13 4.86 21.47
CA LYS A 334 5.90 4.86 22.74
C LYS A 334 5.13 5.45 23.92
N LYS A 335 4.00 6.14 23.67
CA LYS A 335 3.13 6.69 24.72
C LYS A 335 2.13 5.68 25.27
N PHE A 336 2.12 4.46 24.75
CA PHE A 336 1.23 3.40 25.19
C PHE A 336 1.99 2.30 25.94
N ASP A 337 1.33 1.71 26.91
CA ASP A 337 1.83 0.48 27.55
C ASP A 337 1.56 -0.70 26.58
N MET A 338 2.65 -1.29 26.07
CA MET A 338 2.61 -2.43 25.17
C MET A 338 2.81 -3.77 25.88
N SER A 339 2.85 -3.81 27.20
CA SER A 339 3.02 -5.03 27.98
C SER A 339 1.79 -5.96 27.89
N PRO A 340 1.97 -7.29 28.10
CA PRO A 340 0.85 -8.22 28.11
C PRO A 340 -0.20 -7.84 29.15
N GLY A 341 -1.49 -7.82 28.73
CA GLY A 341 -2.61 -7.43 29.57
C GLY A 341 -2.89 -5.93 29.63
N ALA A 342 -2.07 -5.08 29.01
CA ALA A 342 -2.39 -3.67 28.85
C ALA A 342 -3.62 -3.44 27.94
N LYS A 343 -4.18 -2.24 27.99
CA LYS A 343 -5.40 -1.90 27.25
C LYS A 343 -5.13 -1.75 25.76
N ARG A 344 -6.05 -2.23 24.93
CA ARG A 344 -6.16 -1.89 23.52
C ARG A 344 -6.83 -0.53 23.37
N PHE A 345 -6.34 0.28 22.40
CA PHE A 345 -6.91 1.58 22.05
C PHE A 345 -7.33 1.60 20.60
N THR A 346 -8.40 2.33 20.30
CA THR A 346 -8.92 2.49 18.94
C THR A 346 -9.46 3.92 18.80
N MET A 347 -9.22 4.53 17.63
CA MET A 347 -9.83 5.80 17.23
C MET A 347 -10.10 5.82 15.72
N PRO A 348 -11.24 6.38 15.27
CA PRO A 348 -11.46 6.59 13.84
C PRO A 348 -10.37 7.46 13.21
N VAL A 349 -9.94 7.09 11.99
CA VAL A 349 -9.00 7.90 11.20
C VAL A 349 -9.66 9.19 10.76
N ASP A 350 -10.96 9.13 10.42
CA ASP A 350 -11.74 10.31 10.05
C ASP A 350 -12.08 11.11 11.31
N GLY A 351 -11.34 12.18 11.53
CA GLY A 351 -11.50 13.10 12.67
C GLY A 351 -12.37 14.32 12.37
N GLY A 352 -13.24 14.23 11.35
CA GLY A 352 -14.06 15.34 10.88
C GLY A 352 -13.32 16.32 9.96
N ALA A 353 -14.01 17.38 9.51
CA ALA A 353 -13.43 18.37 8.62
C ALA A 353 -12.21 19.06 9.25
N GLY A 354 -11.14 19.18 8.47
CA GLY A 354 -9.93 19.85 8.90
C GLY A 354 -10.19 21.34 9.16
N ALA A 355 -9.80 21.82 10.33
CA ALA A 355 -9.83 23.25 10.59
C ALA A 355 -8.72 23.95 9.79
N VAL A 356 -9.06 24.99 9.05
CA VAL A 356 -8.09 25.92 8.50
C VAL A 356 -7.50 26.73 9.66
N THR A 357 -6.19 26.73 9.77
CA THR A 357 -5.52 27.57 10.79
C THR A 357 -5.48 29.01 10.27
N ASP A 358 -6.20 29.91 10.93
CA ASP A 358 -6.10 31.34 10.67
C ASP A 358 -4.81 31.91 11.26
N VAL A 359 -3.95 32.41 10.40
CA VAL A 359 -2.64 33.01 10.77
C VAL A 359 -2.64 34.53 10.63
N THR A 360 -3.80 35.17 10.44
CA THR A 360 -3.93 36.61 10.22
C THR A 360 -3.24 37.43 11.32
N ALA A 361 -3.30 37.00 12.56
CA ALA A 361 -2.64 37.67 13.69
C ALA A 361 -1.08 37.69 13.58
N GLY A 362 -0.51 36.86 12.72
CA GLY A 362 0.95 36.84 12.45
C GLY A 362 1.41 37.92 11.46
N LEU A 363 0.50 38.60 10.76
CA LEU A 363 0.82 39.66 9.82
C LEU A 363 1.35 40.90 10.56
N LYS A 364 2.48 41.44 10.06
CA LYS A 364 3.08 42.66 10.57
C LYS A 364 2.99 43.73 9.49
N PRO A 365 2.83 45.03 9.85
CA PRO A 365 2.94 46.10 8.87
C PRO A 365 4.31 46.04 8.17
N SER A 366 4.33 46.15 6.85
CA SER A 366 5.57 46.37 6.09
C SER A 366 5.98 47.82 6.24
N SER A 367 7.25 48.07 6.54
CA SER A 367 7.87 49.38 6.54
C SER A 367 7.97 49.92 5.13
#